data_fd8349bc68c28def5031ab4301f5b2ca
#
_entry.id   fd8349bc68c28def5031ab4301f5b2ca
#
_cell.length_a   1.000
_cell.length_b   1.000
_cell.length_c   1.000
_cell.angle_alpha   90.00
_cell.angle_beta   90.00
_cell.angle_gamma   90.00
#
_symmetry.space_group_name_H-M   'P 1'
#
loop_
_entity.id
_entity.type
_entity.pdbx_description
1 polymer ?
#
loop_
_entity_poly.entity_id
_entity_poly.type
_entity_poly.pdbx_seq_one_letter_code
_entity_poly.pdbx_strand_id
1 'polypeptide(L)'
;KQRIQIAWMLDYFGVDQIEISPVISKDHFESTKTIIKQGLKADIVSHGRALKEDIDISLKCDATWTAAYLGISDIHLKDKLRISREEALKRAVETVEYAKSHGLKIRFTVEDGSRAEPKFLLQVCKAIEEAGVDRISLPDTVGIMRPIGMYNFVQTVRKEIKVPLDAHVHNDIGLALANAFAACDAGADQIHTTIDGIGERTGIPSLAETAVSLTYLYKSPNDFRLDMLMDLSRLIEQYTSIRPYDSKPIVGSSAYKHKAGTHLAAILKNPAAYEPIPPKVVGNRRRIVFGELAGKTGAAYLMSLLGLKKDDAGAKEVALGLKNLRMGDLMEIPLEDRLERKIINDNEGNE
;
A
#
# COMPACT_ATOMS: atom_id res chain seq x y z
N LYS A 1 -11.14 1.93 19.89
CA LYS A 1 -10.66 0.52 19.90
C LYS A 1 -10.16 0.08 18.53
N GLN A 2 -10.92 0.30 17.44
CA GLN A 2 -10.56 -0.13 16.08
C GLN A 2 -9.20 0.44 15.62
N ARG A 3 -8.94 1.75 15.76
CA ARG A 3 -7.65 2.37 15.41
C ARG A 3 -6.47 1.77 16.19
N ILE A 4 -6.69 1.43 17.47
CA ILE A 4 -5.65 0.79 18.30
C ILE A 4 -5.31 -0.59 17.74
N GLN A 5 -6.33 -1.37 17.36
CA GLN A 5 -6.10 -2.70 16.77
C GLN A 5 -5.38 -2.62 15.43
N ILE A 6 -5.77 -1.66 14.57
CA ILE A 6 -5.08 -1.42 13.28
C ILE A 6 -3.61 -1.06 13.55
N ALA A 7 -3.34 -0.15 14.49
CA ALA A 7 -1.97 0.24 14.83
C ALA A 7 -1.13 -0.95 15.33
N TRP A 8 -1.67 -1.80 16.20
CA TRP A 8 -1.01 -3.03 16.65
C TRP A 8 -0.70 -3.98 15.50
N MET A 9 -1.64 -4.17 14.56
CA MET A 9 -1.41 -5.05 13.43
C MET A 9 -0.38 -4.49 12.46
N LEU A 10 -0.37 -3.17 12.23
CA LEU A 10 0.64 -2.52 11.40
C LEU A 10 2.04 -2.57 12.03
N ASP A 11 2.14 -2.36 13.34
CA ASP A 11 3.39 -2.51 14.09
C ASP A 11 3.93 -3.94 13.99
N TYR A 12 3.06 -4.92 14.20
CA TYR A 12 3.43 -6.34 14.10
C TYR A 12 3.74 -6.77 12.67
N PHE A 13 3.13 -6.13 11.67
CA PHE A 13 3.46 -6.31 10.25
C PHE A 13 4.87 -5.81 9.94
N GLY A 14 5.37 -4.79 10.65
CA GLY A 14 6.71 -4.27 10.52
C GLY A 14 6.82 -2.96 9.75
N VAL A 15 5.81 -2.09 9.78
CA VAL A 15 5.97 -0.72 9.23
C VAL A 15 6.83 0.13 10.16
N ASP A 16 7.60 1.06 9.58
CA ASP A 16 8.48 1.95 10.37
C ASP A 16 7.70 3.06 11.07
N GLN A 17 6.64 3.56 10.44
CA GLN A 17 5.84 4.69 10.95
C GLN A 17 4.34 4.46 10.73
N ILE A 18 3.54 4.94 11.66
CA ILE A 18 2.07 4.95 11.59
C ILE A 18 1.58 6.38 11.78
N GLU A 19 0.91 6.91 10.76
CA GLU A 19 0.37 8.27 10.79
C GLU A 19 -1.08 8.30 11.25
N ILE A 20 -1.38 9.23 12.15
CA ILE A 20 -2.72 9.48 12.69
C ILE A 20 -2.95 10.99 12.84
N SER A 21 -4.16 11.47 12.50
CA SER A 21 -4.52 12.89 12.63
C SER A 21 -5.36 13.15 13.89
N PRO A 22 -4.78 13.55 15.02
CA PRO A 22 -5.52 13.83 16.26
C PRO A 22 -6.38 15.11 16.18
N VAL A 23 -6.10 15.98 15.21
CA VAL A 23 -6.79 17.27 15.03
C VAL A 23 -8.23 17.16 14.51
N ILE A 24 -8.62 15.97 14.00
CA ILE A 24 -9.93 15.76 13.36
C ILE A 24 -11.08 15.82 14.35
N SER A 25 -10.92 15.19 15.54
CA SER A 25 -11.96 15.12 16.56
C SER A 25 -11.39 14.68 17.91
N LYS A 26 -12.18 14.85 18.98
CA LYS A 26 -11.84 14.34 20.30
C LYS A 26 -11.56 12.84 20.31
N ASP A 27 -12.32 12.03 19.56
CA ASP A 27 -12.10 10.58 19.46
C ASP A 27 -10.78 10.25 18.75
N HIS A 28 -10.38 11.02 17.74
CA HIS A 28 -9.05 10.88 17.11
C HIS A 28 -7.95 11.26 18.09
N PHE A 29 -8.10 12.36 18.83
CA PHE A 29 -7.15 12.77 19.85
C PHE A 29 -6.94 11.68 20.91
N GLU A 30 -8.01 11.19 21.52
CA GLU A 30 -7.95 10.15 22.56
C GLU A 30 -7.36 8.83 22.02
N SER A 31 -7.71 8.45 20.79
CA SER A 31 -7.14 7.26 20.18
C SER A 31 -5.66 7.41 19.88
N THR A 32 -5.22 8.56 19.37
CA THR A 32 -3.79 8.84 19.10
C THR A 32 -2.98 8.78 20.39
N LYS A 33 -3.45 9.47 21.43
CA LYS A 33 -2.81 9.46 22.76
C LYS A 33 -2.73 8.04 23.35
N THR A 34 -3.79 7.25 23.16
CA THR A 34 -3.80 5.85 23.61
C THR A 34 -2.81 5.00 22.83
N ILE A 35 -2.71 5.16 21.50
CA ILE A 35 -1.80 4.40 20.65
C ILE A 35 -0.34 4.72 21.01
N ILE A 36 0.00 5.99 21.20
CA ILE A 36 1.36 6.40 21.62
C ILE A 36 1.77 5.70 22.92
N LYS A 37 0.84 5.58 23.88
CA LYS A 37 1.10 4.89 25.16
C LYS A 37 1.25 3.38 25.06
N GLN A 38 0.95 2.76 23.92
CA GLN A 38 1.11 1.30 23.74
C GLN A 38 2.59 0.88 23.65
N GLY A 39 3.52 1.78 23.37
CA GLY A 39 4.93 1.46 23.23
C GLY A 39 5.22 0.60 22.01
N LEU A 40 4.56 0.89 20.88
CA LEU A 40 4.78 0.23 19.60
C LEU A 40 6.23 0.46 19.13
N LYS A 41 6.74 -0.43 18.29
CA LYS A 41 8.06 -0.28 17.65
C LYS A 41 8.03 0.81 16.57
N ALA A 42 6.93 0.87 15.82
CA ALA A 42 6.71 1.91 14.82
C ALA A 42 6.57 3.28 15.47
N ASP A 43 7.23 4.28 14.90
CA ASP A 43 7.03 5.68 15.29
C ASP A 43 5.60 6.14 14.99
N ILE A 44 4.94 6.76 15.97
CA ILE A 44 3.60 7.32 15.77
C ILE A 44 3.74 8.77 15.37
N VAL A 45 3.28 9.08 14.15
CA VAL A 45 3.36 10.42 13.54
C VAL A 45 2.00 11.12 13.67
N SER A 46 1.97 12.20 14.44
CA SER A 46 0.78 13.04 14.60
C SER A 46 0.68 14.02 13.44
N HIS A 47 -0.36 13.89 12.59
CA HIS A 47 -0.51 14.68 11.38
C HIS A 47 -1.51 15.84 11.54
N GLY A 48 -1.11 17.03 11.09
CA GLY A 48 -1.91 18.24 11.13
C GLY A 48 -1.47 19.28 10.08
N ARG A 49 -2.11 20.42 10.10
CA ARG A 49 -1.77 21.57 9.25
C ARG A 49 -0.51 22.27 9.76
N ALA A 50 0.14 23.05 8.92
CA ALA A 50 1.23 23.93 9.31
C ALA A 50 0.70 25.13 10.15
N LEU A 51 0.22 24.83 11.36
CA LEU A 51 -0.33 25.75 12.35
C LEU A 51 0.16 25.37 13.75
N LYS A 52 0.49 26.37 14.57
CA LYS A 52 0.96 26.17 15.96
C LYS A 52 -0.05 25.37 16.78
N GLU A 53 -1.33 25.64 16.61
CA GLU A 53 -2.42 24.97 17.33
C GLU A 53 -2.46 23.46 17.03
N ASP A 54 -2.14 23.03 15.79
CA ASP A 54 -2.10 21.62 15.41
C ASP A 54 -0.85 20.94 16.00
N ILE A 55 0.30 21.65 16.07
CA ILE A 55 1.51 21.18 16.78
C ILE A 55 1.24 21.04 18.28
N ASP A 56 0.53 21.98 18.91
CA ASP A 56 0.13 21.90 20.32
C ASP A 56 -0.74 20.66 20.60
N ILE A 57 -1.60 20.27 19.66
CA ILE A 57 -2.37 19.04 19.78
C ILE A 57 -1.46 17.81 19.74
N SER A 58 -0.43 17.81 18.89
CA SER A 58 0.58 16.74 18.85
C SER A 58 1.31 16.62 20.20
N LEU A 59 1.72 17.74 20.79
CA LEU A 59 2.35 17.79 22.11
C LEU A 59 1.41 17.25 23.21
N LYS A 60 0.14 17.65 23.21
CA LYS A 60 -0.87 17.16 24.17
C LYS A 60 -1.16 15.66 24.03
N CYS A 61 -0.86 15.06 22.87
CA CYS A 61 -0.92 13.61 22.66
C CYS A 61 0.31 12.87 23.18
N ASP A 62 1.33 13.59 23.67
CA ASP A 62 2.64 13.02 24.01
C ASP A 62 3.40 12.45 22.78
N ALA A 63 3.15 13.02 21.59
CA ALA A 63 3.80 12.58 20.34
C ALA A 63 5.29 12.95 20.35
N THR A 64 6.12 12.10 19.76
CA THR A 64 7.55 12.36 19.49
C THR A 64 7.77 12.85 18.06
N TRP A 65 6.85 12.51 17.16
CA TRP A 65 6.83 12.94 15.76
C TRP A 65 5.56 13.74 15.44
N THR A 66 5.73 14.81 14.70
CA THR A 66 4.63 15.51 14.05
C THR A 66 4.84 15.56 12.55
N ALA A 67 3.75 15.59 11.79
CA ALA A 67 3.76 15.86 10.36
C ALA A 67 2.89 17.08 10.09
N ALA A 68 3.46 18.08 9.45
CA ALA A 68 2.74 19.31 9.08
C ALA A 68 2.68 19.45 7.56
N TYR A 69 1.57 19.94 7.02
CA TYR A 69 1.43 20.19 5.60
C TYR A 69 1.00 21.63 5.30
N LEU A 70 1.51 22.14 4.17
CA LEU A 70 1.14 23.44 3.62
C LEU A 70 1.13 23.38 2.10
N GLY A 71 0.04 23.85 1.48
CA GLY A 71 -0.06 23.97 0.02
C GLY A 71 0.86 25.06 -0.52
N ILE A 72 1.71 24.73 -1.48
CA ILE A 72 2.71 25.65 -2.02
C ILE A 72 2.54 25.94 -3.51
N SER A 73 1.59 25.27 -4.21
CA SER A 73 1.25 25.62 -5.59
C SER A 73 0.50 26.94 -5.68
N ASP A 74 0.60 27.64 -6.79
CA ASP A 74 -0.11 28.91 -6.99
C ASP A 74 -1.63 28.76 -6.85
N ILE A 75 -2.18 27.61 -7.27
CA ILE A 75 -3.60 27.29 -7.09
C ILE A 75 -3.95 27.21 -5.59
N HIS A 76 -3.14 26.48 -4.81
CA HIS A 76 -3.40 26.35 -3.37
C HIS A 76 -3.18 27.66 -2.62
N LEU A 77 -2.15 28.43 -2.98
CA LEU A 77 -1.87 29.71 -2.37
C LEU A 77 -3.02 30.70 -2.62
N LYS A 78 -3.50 30.78 -3.87
CA LYS A 78 -4.55 31.72 -4.26
C LYS A 78 -5.94 31.30 -3.78
N ASP A 79 -6.35 30.06 -4.07
CA ASP A 79 -7.76 29.66 -3.98
C ASP A 79 -8.09 28.95 -2.67
N LYS A 80 -7.12 28.24 -2.06
CA LYS A 80 -7.29 27.50 -0.81
C LYS A 80 -6.86 28.33 0.42
N LEU A 81 -5.65 28.91 0.38
CA LEU A 81 -5.04 29.57 1.54
C LEU A 81 -5.20 31.08 1.53
N ARG A 82 -5.27 31.72 0.37
CA ARG A 82 -5.35 33.16 0.14
C ARG A 82 -4.18 33.92 0.78
N ILE A 83 -2.97 33.38 0.58
CA ILE A 83 -1.72 33.96 1.08
C ILE A 83 -0.71 34.09 -0.06
N SER A 84 0.30 34.95 0.14
CA SER A 84 1.42 35.10 -0.79
C SER A 84 2.43 33.95 -0.65
N ARG A 85 3.37 33.84 -1.61
CA ARG A 85 4.49 32.89 -1.52
C ARG A 85 5.40 33.20 -0.33
N GLU A 86 5.62 34.49 -0.04
CA GLU A 86 6.42 34.97 1.10
C GLU A 86 5.79 34.54 2.43
N GLU A 87 4.47 34.69 2.55
CA GLU A 87 3.75 34.26 3.74
C GLU A 87 3.76 32.74 3.91
N ALA A 88 3.63 31.97 2.80
CA ALA A 88 3.73 30.52 2.82
C ALA A 88 5.12 30.05 3.25
N LEU A 89 6.18 30.66 2.71
CA LEU A 89 7.57 30.38 3.09
C LEU A 89 7.80 30.65 4.57
N LYS A 90 7.39 31.83 5.06
CA LYS A 90 7.48 32.22 6.47
C LYS A 90 6.75 31.19 7.36
N ARG A 91 5.50 30.84 7.04
CA ARG A 91 4.71 29.88 7.79
C ARG A 91 5.36 28.49 7.82
N ALA A 92 5.93 28.03 6.71
CA ALA A 92 6.65 26.75 6.65
C ALA A 92 7.83 26.73 7.62
N VAL A 93 8.68 27.76 7.59
CA VAL A 93 9.84 27.91 8.49
C VAL A 93 9.40 27.98 9.96
N GLU A 94 8.48 28.90 10.27
CA GLU A 94 7.99 29.07 11.65
C GLU A 94 7.35 27.79 12.22
N THR A 95 6.69 26.98 11.39
CA THR A 95 6.12 25.70 11.81
C THR A 95 7.21 24.69 12.18
N VAL A 96 8.26 24.59 11.38
CA VAL A 96 9.39 23.70 11.65
C VAL A 96 10.12 24.15 12.92
N GLU A 97 10.50 25.42 13.02
CA GLU A 97 11.16 25.98 14.20
C GLU A 97 10.32 25.78 15.47
N TYR A 98 9.02 26.00 15.40
CA TYR A 98 8.12 25.81 16.53
C TYR A 98 8.10 24.34 17.00
N ALA A 99 7.96 23.38 16.10
CA ALA A 99 8.00 21.96 16.44
C ALA A 99 9.36 21.57 17.05
N LYS A 100 10.46 22.01 16.44
CA LYS A 100 11.84 21.75 16.93
C LYS A 100 12.10 22.37 18.31
N SER A 101 11.64 23.59 18.56
CA SER A 101 11.82 24.26 19.87
C SER A 101 11.05 23.56 21.01
N HIS A 102 10.05 22.72 20.67
CA HIS A 102 9.32 21.90 21.62
C HIS A 102 9.79 20.43 21.66
N GLY A 103 10.93 20.11 21.03
CA GLY A 103 11.55 18.78 21.08
C GLY A 103 10.92 17.73 20.16
N LEU A 104 10.02 18.11 19.25
CA LEU A 104 9.43 17.19 18.28
C LEU A 104 10.39 16.94 17.11
N LYS A 105 10.36 15.73 16.59
CA LYS A 105 10.76 15.46 15.21
C LYS A 105 9.64 15.86 14.27
N ILE A 106 9.97 16.46 13.13
CA ILE A 106 8.97 16.96 12.18
C ILE A 106 9.23 16.49 10.76
N ARG A 107 8.20 15.91 10.13
CA ARG A 107 8.09 15.76 8.68
C ARG A 107 7.25 16.91 8.12
N PHE A 108 7.78 17.63 7.14
CA PHE A 108 7.03 18.69 6.46
C PHE A 108 6.60 18.25 5.06
N THR A 109 5.31 18.35 4.76
CA THR A 109 4.74 18.01 3.46
C THR A 109 4.52 19.29 2.66
N VAL A 110 5.25 19.43 1.55
CA VAL A 110 5.07 20.53 0.58
C VAL A 110 3.86 20.21 -0.32
N GLU A 111 2.65 20.37 0.24
CA GLU A 111 1.40 19.95 -0.41
C GLU A 111 1.26 20.60 -1.78
N ASP A 112 0.82 19.79 -2.77
CA ASP A 112 0.72 20.14 -4.18
C ASP A 112 2.05 20.56 -4.82
N GLY A 113 3.15 20.02 -4.29
CA GLY A 113 4.51 20.30 -4.74
C GLY A 113 4.73 19.94 -6.21
N SER A 114 4.06 18.90 -6.72
CA SER A 114 4.14 18.47 -8.13
C SER A 114 3.64 19.55 -9.12
N ARG A 115 2.78 20.48 -8.68
CA ARG A 115 2.26 21.61 -9.46
C ARG A 115 2.82 22.97 -9.04
N ALA A 116 3.70 23.00 -8.04
CA ALA A 116 4.34 24.24 -7.62
C ALA A 116 5.39 24.70 -8.64
N GLU A 117 5.65 26.00 -8.65
CA GLU A 117 6.75 26.56 -9.44
C GLU A 117 8.10 25.98 -8.91
N PRO A 118 8.95 25.36 -9.77
CA PRO A 118 10.11 24.60 -9.30
C PRO A 118 11.11 25.40 -8.45
N LYS A 119 11.31 26.69 -8.74
CA LYS A 119 12.21 27.52 -7.95
C LYS A 119 11.65 27.80 -6.55
N PHE A 120 10.34 28.03 -6.47
CA PHE A 120 9.67 28.23 -5.19
C PHE A 120 9.63 26.98 -4.36
N LEU A 121 9.37 25.81 -4.96
CA LEU A 121 9.48 24.52 -4.31
C LEU A 121 10.85 24.34 -3.66
N LEU A 122 11.94 24.54 -4.43
CA LEU A 122 13.31 24.40 -3.91
C LEU A 122 13.61 25.43 -2.82
N GLN A 123 13.11 26.64 -2.95
CA GLN A 123 13.25 27.68 -1.93
C GLN A 123 12.61 27.26 -0.61
N VAL A 124 11.39 26.74 -0.65
CA VAL A 124 10.70 26.23 0.54
C VAL A 124 11.45 25.05 1.13
N CYS A 125 11.84 24.04 0.33
CA CYS A 125 12.57 22.86 0.82
C CYS A 125 13.89 23.25 1.50
N LYS A 126 14.68 24.17 0.93
CA LYS A 126 15.93 24.66 1.54
C LYS A 126 15.67 25.39 2.86
N ALA A 127 14.69 26.28 2.88
CA ALA A 127 14.39 27.06 4.10
C ALA A 127 13.92 26.17 5.26
N ILE A 128 13.10 25.17 5.00
CA ILE A 128 12.69 24.23 6.07
C ILE A 128 13.82 23.26 6.46
N GLU A 129 14.74 22.90 5.55
CA GLU A 129 15.95 22.14 5.89
C GLU A 129 16.85 22.95 6.81
N GLU A 130 17.10 24.24 6.50
CA GLU A 130 17.85 25.17 7.36
C GLU A 130 17.20 25.37 8.72
N ALA A 131 15.85 25.35 8.79
CA ALA A 131 15.08 25.41 10.03
C ALA A 131 15.14 24.10 10.85
N GLY A 132 15.72 23.03 10.32
CA GLY A 132 15.97 21.78 11.04
C GLY A 132 14.87 20.71 10.87
N VAL A 133 14.13 20.71 9.77
CA VAL A 133 13.16 19.63 9.46
C VAL A 133 13.86 18.27 9.43
N ASP A 134 13.20 17.24 9.94
CA ASP A 134 13.79 15.89 9.96
C ASP A 134 13.51 15.10 8.66
N ARG A 135 12.42 15.38 7.96
CA ARG A 135 12.02 14.76 6.68
C ARG A 135 11.16 15.71 5.86
N ILE A 136 11.23 15.60 4.54
CA ILE A 136 10.37 16.35 3.61
C ILE A 136 9.55 15.38 2.76
N SER A 137 8.24 15.52 2.80
CA SER A 137 7.34 14.74 1.95
C SER A 137 7.01 15.49 0.67
N LEU A 138 7.22 14.81 -0.47
CA LEU A 138 7.04 15.31 -1.84
C LEU A 138 5.77 14.69 -2.44
N PRO A 139 4.64 15.41 -2.44
CA PRO A 139 3.39 14.83 -2.91
C PRO A 139 3.11 15.10 -4.38
N ASP A 140 2.55 14.09 -5.05
CA ASP A 140 1.69 14.26 -6.21
C ASP A 140 0.23 14.28 -5.73
N THR A 141 -0.20 15.44 -5.25
CA THR A 141 -1.47 15.63 -4.52
C THR A 141 -2.69 15.32 -5.36
N VAL A 142 -2.64 15.51 -6.67
CA VAL A 142 -3.77 15.28 -7.58
C VAL A 142 -3.57 14.06 -8.49
N GLY A 143 -2.48 13.30 -8.28
CA GLY A 143 -2.23 12.02 -8.95
C GLY A 143 -2.09 12.10 -10.47
N ILE A 144 -1.43 13.14 -10.99
CA ILE A 144 -1.32 13.40 -12.44
C ILE A 144 0.07 13.17 -13.04
N MET A 145 1.05 12.83 -12.22
CA MET A 145 2.41 12.63 -12.72
C MET A 145 2.56 11.28 -13.45
N ARG A 146 3.42 11.28 -14.47
CA ARG A 146 3.95 10.04 -15.06
C ARG A 146 5.18 9.60 -14.26
N PRO A 147 5.57 8.30 -14.25
CA PRO A 147 6.73 7.83 -13.50
C PRO A 147 8.02 8.61 -13.78
N ILE A 148 8.31 8.92 -15.06
CA ILE A 148 9.48 9.75 -15.39
C ILE A 148 9.37 11.19 -14.87
N GLY A 149 8.16 11.73 -14.79
CA GLY A 149 7.91 13.04 -14.18
C GLY A 149 8.18 13.01 -12.68
N MET A 150 7.69 11.98 -11.99
CA MET A 150 7.91 11.78 -10.56
C MET A 150 9.39 11.56 -10.24
N TYR A 151 10.09 10.74 -11.05
CA TYR A 151 11.53 10.58 -10.96
C TYR A 151 12.27 11.92 -11.03
N ASN A 152 12.00 12.71 -12.09
CA ASN A 152 12.65 14.01 -12.28
C ASN A 152 12.31 15.00 -11.16
N PHE A 153 11.08 14.99 -10.66
CA PHE A 153 10.62 15.84 -9.56
C PHE A 153 11.43 15.55 -8.28
N VAL A 154 11.48 14.29 -7.86
CA VAL A 154 12.22 13.88 -6.66
C VAL A 154 13.73 14.09 -6.86
N GLN A 155 14.28 13.71 -8.00
CA GLN A 155 15.71 13.90 -8.29
C GLN A 155 16.12 15.38 -8.24
N THR A 156 15.26 16.29 -8.72
CA THR A 156 15.51 17.73 -8.67
C THR A 156 15.64 18.22 -7.23
N VAL A 157 14.75 17.77 -6.34
CA VAL A 157 14.82 18.11 -4.92
C VAL A 157 16.02 17.42 -4.26
N ARG A 158 16.23 16.13 -4.54
CA ARG A 158 17.33 15.34 -3.92
C ARG A 158 18.71 15.91 -4.17
N LYS A 159 18.96 16.54 -5.31
CA LYS A 159 20.23 17.19 -5.62
C LYS A 159 20.57 18.35 -4.70
N GLU A 160 19.56 19.00 -4.15
CA GLU A 160 19.69 20.24 -3.36
C GLU A 160 19.47 20.02 -1.86
N ILE A 161 18.79 18.93 -1.47
CA ILE A 161 18.31 18.65 -0.12
C ILE A 161 18.96 17.38 0.40
N LYS A 162 19.40 17.37 1.64
CA LYS A 162 20.11 16.25 2.29
C LYS A 162 19.22 15.42 3.22
N VAL A 163 18.23 16.05 3.86
CA VAL A 163 17.31 15.33 4.75
C VAL A 163 16.52 14.27 4.00
N PRO A 164 16.07 13.19 4.67
CA PRO A 164 15.25 12.16 4.05
C PRO A 164 14.03 12.72 3.33
N LEU A 165 13.70 12.13 2.16
CA LEU A 165 12.57 12.49 1.32
C LEU A 165 11.53 11.37 1.30
N ASP A 166 10.26 11.74 1.43
CA ASP A 166 9.14 10.81 1.38
C ASP A 166 8.32 11.01 0.11
N ALA A 167 7.88 9.92 -0.50
CA ALA A 167 6.95 9.92 -1.62
C ALA A 167 5.51 9.77 -1.11
N HIS A 168 4.64 10.74 -1.42
CA HIS A 168 3.22 10.70 -1.16
C HIS A 168 2.43 10.91 -2.44
N VAL A 169 1.87 9.85 -3.00
CA VAL A 169 1.38 9.86 -4.40
C VAL A 169 -0.06 9.39 -4.44
N HIS A 170 -0.97 10.23 -4.95
CA HIS A 170 -2.35 9.86 -5.14
C HIS A 170 -2.57 9.03 -6.43
N ASN A 171 -3.67 8.26 -6.45
CA ASN A 171 -3.93 7.23 -7.46
C ASN A 171 -5.01 7.61 -8.46
N ASP A 172 -5.24 8.89 -8.70
CA ASP A 172 -6.37 9.39 -9.49
C ASP A 172 -6.39 8.86 -10.94
N ILE A 173 -5.22 8.56 -11.52
CA ILE A 173 -5.09 7.96 -12.85
C ILE A 173 -4.53 6.52 -12.79
N GLY A 174 -4.45 5.92 -11.61
CA GLY A 174 -3.99 4.53 -11.45
C GLY A 174 -2.47 4.34 -11.50
N LEU A 175 -1.66 5.39 -11.32
CA LEU A 175 -0.20 5.33 -11.43
C LEU A 175 0.53 5.47 -10.08
N ALA A 176 -0.18 5.51 -8.96
CA ALA A 176 0.43 5.79 -7.65
C ALA A 176 1.59 4.85 -7.31
N LEU A 177 1.42 3.54 -7.46
CA LEU A 177 2.47 2.58 -7.16
C LEU A 177 3.71 2.78 -8.03
N ALA A 178 3.52 2.95 -9.34
CA ALA A 178 4.61 3.18 -10.29
C ALA A 178 5.34 4.51 -10.00
N ASN A 179 4.61 5.56 -9.65
CA ASN A 179 5.18 6.85 -9.27
C ASN A 179 5.94 6.76 -7.93
N ALA A 180 5.43 6.03 -6.95
CA ALA A 180 6.11 5.83 -5.68
C ALA A 180 7.48 5.14 -5.87
N PHE A 181 7.56 4.11 -6.71
CA PHE A 181 8.83 3.46 -7.02
C PHE A 181 9.75 4.33 -7.87
N ALA A 182 9.22 5.09 -8.82
CA ALA A 182 10.01 6.09 -9.55
C ALA A 182 10.62 7.15 -8.60
N ALA A 183 9.90 7.51 -7.53
CA ALA A 183 10.44 8.39 -6.49
C ALA A 183 11.58 7.71 -5.70
N CYS A 184 11.46 6.43 -5.35
CA CYS A 184 12.55 5.66 -4.71
C CYS A 184 13.78 5.57 -5.61
N ASP A 185 13.59 5.26 -6.89
CA ASP A 185 14.68 5.22 -7.88
C ASP A 185 15.39 6.57 -8.03
N ALA A 186 14.69 7.68 -7.73
CA ALA A 186 15.23 9.04 -7.73
C ALA A 186 15.82 9.48 -6.39
N GLY A 187 15.78 8.63 -5.35
CA GLY A 187 16.37 8.90 -4.03
C GLY A 187 15.37 9.31 -2.95
N ALA A 188 14.09 8.95 -3.06
CA ALA A 188 13.18 9.01 -1.92
C ALA A 188 13.45 7.84 -0.97
N ASP A 189 13.38 8.13 0.34
CA ASP A 189 13.75 7.21 1.41
C ASP A 189 12.55 6.46 1.99
N GLN A 190 11.32 6.93 1.76
CA GLN A 190 10.09 6.36 2.31
C GLN A 190 8.92 6.50 1.34
N ILE A 191 8.03 5.51 1.33
CA ILE A 191 6.75 5.54 0.61
C ILE A 191 5.61 5.59 1.62
N HIS A 192 4.67 6.52 1.42
CA HIS A 192 3.42 6.53 2.17
C HIS A 192 2.42 5.57 1.53
N THR A 193 1.85 4.70 2.36
CA THR A 193 0.89 3.67 1.93
C THR A 193 -0.32 3.63 2.85
N THR A 194 -1.39 3.00 2.39
CA THR A 194 -2.51 2.61 3.24
C THR A 194 -2.87 1.16 2.99
N ILE A 195 -3.52 0.53 3.97
CA ILE A 195 -4.09 -0.81 3.75
C ILE A 195 -5.09 -0.70 2.61
N ASP A 196 -4.96 -1.60 1.63
CA ASP A 196 -5.75 -1.63 0.39
C ASP A 196 -5.69 -0.37 -0.48
N GLY A 197 -4.82 0.58 -0.17
CA GLY A 197 -4.71 1.83 -0.91
C GLY A 197 -5.86 2.80 -0.65
N ILE A 198 -6.67 2.59 0.39
CA ILE A 198 -7.80 3.47 0.74
C ILE A 198 -7.28 4.85 1.13
N GLY A 199 -7.93 5.91 0.67
CA GLY A 199 -7.56 7.28 0.99
C GLY A 199 -8.45 8.29 0.30
N GLU A 200 -8.01 9.54 0.31
CA GLU A 200 -8.71 10.64 -0.33
C GLU A 200 -8.93 10.35 -1.82
N ARG A 201 -10.12 10.55 -2.33
CA ARG A 201 -10.59 10.22 -3.68
C ARG A 201 -10.34 8.75 -4.06
N THR A 202 -9.27 8.47 -4.80
CA THR A 202 -8.89 7.13 -5.28
C THR A 202 -7.75 6.50 -4.45
N GLY A 203 -7.34 7.18 -3.37
CA GLY A 203 -6.33 6.71 -2.44
C GLY A 203 -4.88 6.93 -2.87
N ILE A 204 -3.99 6.16 -2.27
CA ILE A 204 -2.52 6.19 -2.43
C ILE A 204 -2.00 4.76 -2.63
N PRO A 205 -0.67 4.51 -2.78
CA PRO A 205 -0.17 3.15 -2.94
C PRO A 205 -0.66 2.19 -1.86
N SER A 206 -1.06 1.00 -2.29
CA SER A 206 -1.49 -0.07 -1.38
C SER A 206 -0.29 -0.65 -0.62
N LEU A 207 -0.42 -0.81 0.70
CA LEU A 207 0.59 -1.44 1.54
C LEU A 207 0.99 -2.83 1.01
N ALA A 208 0.01 -3.65 0.60
CA ALA A 208 0.26 -4.99 0.10
C ALA A 208 1.13 -4.99 -1.16
N GLU A 209 0.77 -4.18 -2.14
CA GLU A 209 1.50 -4.08 -3.41
C GLU A 209 2.89 -3.47 -3.20
N THR A 210 3.01 -2.47 -2.33
CA THR A 210 4.28 -1.82 -2.00
C THR A 210 5.22 -2.77 -1.26
N ALA A 211 4.78 -3.42 -0.19
CA ALA A 211 5.59 -4.32 0.62
C ALA A 211 6.10 -5.53 -0.18
N VAL A 212 5.21 -6.14 -1.00
CA VAL A 212 5.58 -7.24 -1.90
C VAL A 212 6.61 -6.78 -2.94
N SER A 213 6.42 -5.60 -3.54
CA SER A 213 7.38 -5.07 -4.52
C SER A 213 8.74 -4.75 -3.89
N LEU A 214 8.77 -4.12 -2.71
CA LEU A 214 10.02 -3.86 -1.98
C LEU A 214 10.77 -5.16 -1.69
N THR A 215 10.06 -6.21 -1.26
CA THR A 215 10.68 -7.49 -0.92
C THR A 215 11.16 -8.25 -2.15
N TYR A 216 10.34 -8.39 -3.19
CA TYR A 216 10.61 -9.31 -4.31
C TYR A 216 11.26 -8.65 -5.53
N LEU A 217 10.92 -7.40 -5.83
CA LEU A 217 11.46 -6.68 -7.00
C LEU A 217 12.69 -5.86 -6.63
N TYR A 218 12.60 -5.08 -5.56
CA TYR A 218 13.68 -4.21 -5.10
C TYR A 218 14.67 -4.92 -4.18
N LYS A 219 14.28 -6.08 -3.61
CA LYS A 219 15.10 -6.84 -2.64
C LYS A 219 15.61 -5.96 -1.50
N SER A 220 14.79 -4.98 -1.12
CA SER A 220 15.09 -4.07 -0.04
C SER A 220 15.09 -4.84 1.28
N PRO A 221 16.09 -4.66 2.15
CA PRO A 221 16.09 -5.27 3.48
C PRO A 221 14.85 -4.84 4.26
N ASN A 222 14.05 -5.80 4.71
CA ASN A 222 12.86 -5.55 5.54
C ASN A 222 12.47 -6.83 6.28
N ASP A 223 11.68 -6.68 7.34
CA ASP A 223 11.15 -7.77 8.15
C ASP A 223 9.62 -7.85 8.05
N PHE A 224 9.03 -7.43 6.91
CA PHE A 224 7.59 -7.42 6.73
C PHE A 224 6.96 -8.80 6.87
N ARG A 225 5.95 -8.89 7.71
CA ARG A 225 5.11 -10.06 7.87
C ARG A 225 4.08 -10.13 6.74
N LEU A 226 4.56 -10.42 5.52
CA LEU A 226 3.71 -10.47 4.32
C LEU A 226 2.52 -11.43 4.45
N ASP A 227 2.66 -12.47 5.27
CA ASP A 227 1.60 -13.43 5.61
C ASP A 227 0.36 -12.80 6.27
N MET A 228 0.48 -11.57 6.80
CA MET A 228 -0.60 -10.81 7.43
C MET A 228 -1.40 -9.93 6.47
N LEU A 229 -1.00 -9.79 5.20
CA LEU A 229 -1.62 -8.84 4.26
C LEU A 229 -3.12 -9.09 4.07
N MET A 230 -3.53 -10.36 3.98
CA MET A 230 -4.96 -10.70 3.90
C MET A 230 -5.74 -10.37 5.18
N ASP A 231 -5.11 -10.53 6.35
CA ASP A 231 -5.78 -10.25 7.62
C ASP A 231 -5.92 -8.73 7.83
N LEU A 232 -4.92 -7.94 7.42
CA LEU A 232 -5.01 -6.48 7.41
C LEU A 232 -6.13 -6.00 6.49
N SER A 233 -6.21 -6.55 5.27
CA SER A 233 -7.27 -6.21 4.31
C SER A 233 -8.66 -6.55 4.86
N ARG A 234 -8.85 -7.75 5.42
CA ARG A 234 -10.12 -8.16 6.05
C ARG A 234 -10.51 -7.29 7.23
N LEU A 235 -9.53 -6.89 8.05
CA LEU A 235 -9.78 -6.02 9.19
C LEU A 235 -10.31 -4.65 8.74
N ILE A 236 -9.71 -4.07 7.70
CA ILE A 236 -10.17 -2.79 7.14
C ILE A 236 -11.55 -2.94 6.51
N GLU A 237 -11.81 -3.99 5.72
CA GLU A 237 -13.15 -4.28 5.19
C GLU A 237 -14.20 -4.36 6.31
N GLN A 238 -13.89 -5.07 7.40
CA GLN A 238 -14.79 -5.21 8.56
C GLN A 238 -15.08 -3.86 9.23
N TYR A 239 -14.11 -2.94 9.30
CA TYR A 239 -14.28 -1.68 10.03
C TYR A 239 -14.83 -0.54 9.18
N THR A 240 -14.59 -0.56 7.88
CA THR A 240 -14.97 0.52 6.96
C THR A 240 -16.10 0.14 6.02
N SER A 241 -16.39 -1.15 5.89
CA SER A 241 -17.26 -1.72 4.84
C SER A 241 -16.76 -1.45 3.41
N ILE A 242 -15.50 -1.01 3.26
CA ILE A 242 -14.84 -0.82 1.97
C ILE A 242 -14.12 -2.12 1.62
N ARG A 243 -14.63 -2.82 0.63
CA ARG A 243 -14.05 -4.07 0.14
C ARG A 243 -13.08 -3.79 -1.01
N PRO A 244 -11.88 -4.42 -1.05
CA PRO A 244 -11.04 -4.36 -2.23
C PRO A 244 -11.76 -5.00 -3.43
N TYR A 245 -11.59 -4.43 -4.62
CA TYR A 245 -12.18 -5.02 -5.84
C TYR A 245 -11.59 -6.39 -6.15
N ASP A 246 -12.36 -7.27 -6.76
CA ASP A 246 -12.01 -8.69 -6.91
C ASP A 246 -10.66 -8.94 -7.61
N SER A 247 -10.32 -8.15 -8.62
CA SER A 247 -9.04 -8.24 -9.35
C SER A 247 -7.90 -7.40 -8.76
N LYS A 248 -8.05 -6.88 -7.51
CA LYS A 248 -6.97 -6.16 -6.84
C LYS A 248 -5.75 -7.08 -6.69
N PRO A 249 -4.54 -6.60 -7.03
CA PRO A 249 -3.33 -7.40 -6.83
C PRO A 249 -3.17 -7.85 -5.38
N ILE A 250 -2.58 -9.01 -5.17
CA ILE A 250 -2.23 -9.61 -3.87
C ILE A 250 -3.45 -10.01 -3.01
N VAL A 251 -4.32 -9.06 -2.66
CA VAL A 251 -5.40 -9.26 -1.67
C VAL A 251 -6.78 -9.49 -2.30
N GLY A 252 -6.96 -9.18 -3.56
CA GLY A 252 -8.25 -9.35 -4.25
C GLY A 252 -8.71 -10.80 -4.30
N SER A 253 -10.02 -11.02 -4.30
CA SER A 253 -10.61 -12.37 -4.30
C SER A 253 -10.22 -13.20 -5.53
N SER A 254 -9.81 -12.56 -6.63
CA SER A 254 -9.39 -13.20 -7.87
C SER A 254 -7.87 -13.31 -8.08
N ALA A 255 -7.05 -12.74 -7.17
CA ALA A 255 -5.61 -12.63 -7.35
C ALA A 255 -4.89 -13.97 -7.64
N TYR A 256 -5.38 -15.06 -7.06
CA TYR A 256 -4.80 -16.41 -7.22
C TYR A 256 -5.84 -17.42 -7.73
N LYS A 257 -6.80 -16.97 -8.57
CA LYS A 257 -7.79 -17.83 -9.20
C LYS A 257 -7.37 -18.22 -10.60
N HIS A 258 -7.41 -19.52 -10.90
CA HIS A 258 -7.09 -20.08 -12.20
C HIS A 258 -8.33 -20.74 -12.81
N LYS A 259 -8.71 -20.31 -14.04
CA LYS A 259 -9.91 -20.78 -14.76
C LYS A 259 -9.57 -21.58 -16.00
N ALA A 260 -8.57 -21.15 -16.78
CA ALA A 260 -8.27 -21.74 -18.09
C ALA A 260 -7.60 -23.11 -17.95
N GLY A 261 -8.04 -24.07 -18.76
CA GLY A 261 -7.53 -25.44 -18.71
C GLY A 261 -6.01 -25.54 -18.96
N THR A 262 -5.44 -24.69 -19.82
CA THR A 262 -3.98 -24.62 -20.06
C THR A 262 -3.23 -24.08 -18.83
N HIS A 263 -3.75 -23.05 -18.17
CA HIS A 263 -3.19 -22.53 -16.92
C HIS A 263 -3.26 -23.59 -15.82
N LEU A 264 -4.41 -24.24 -15.69
CA LEU A 264 -4.58 -25.30 -14.70
C LEU A 264 -3.61 -26.47 -14.94
N ALA A 265 -3.43 -26.90 -16.19
CA ALA A 265 -2.48 -27.95 -16.51
C ALA A 265 -1.03 -27.61 -16.10
N ALA A 266 -0.64 -26.35 -16.25
CA ALA A 266 0.68 -25.87 -15.84
C ALA A 266 0.79 -25.75 -14.31
N ILE A 267 -0.19 -25.13 -13.65
CA ILE A 267 -0.23 -24.95 -12.19
C ILE A 267 -0.22 -26.30 -11.45
N LEU A 268 -0.92 -27.30 -11.96
CA LEU A 268 -0.91 -28.65 -11.37
C LEU A 268 0.46 -29.35 -11.46
N LYS A 269 1.33 -28.89 -12.38
CA LYS A 269 2.71 -29.39 -12.50
C LYS A 269 3.67 -28.51 -11.70
N ASN A 270 3.62 -27.22 -11.92
CA ASN A 270 4.46 -26.22 -11.25
C ASN A 270 3.70 -24.89 -11.13
N PRO A 271 3.30 -24.47 -9.91
CA PRO A 271 2.64 -23.20 -9.68
C PRO A 271 3.40 -21.99 -10.20
N ALA A 272 4.73 -22.01 -10.14
CA ALA A 272 5.58 -20.89 -10.59
C ALA A 272 5.42 -20.56 -12.09
N ALA A 273 4.75 -21.42 -12.89
CA ALA A 273 4.42 -21.13 -14.28
C ALA A 273 3.49 -19.91 -14.45
N TYR A 274 2.68 -19.61 -13.45
CA TYR A 274 1.70 -18.51 -13.50
C TYR A 274 1.59 -17.69 -12.19
N GLU A 275 2.32 -18.08 -11.15
CA GLU A 275 2.33 -17.37 -9.87
C GLU A 275 3.73 -16.82 -9.61
N PRO A 276 3.89 -15.48 -9.60
CA PRO A 276 5.19 -14.87 -9.31
C PRO A 276 5.60 -15.07 -7.84
N ILE A 277 4.62 -15.27 -6.96
CA ILE A 277 4.80 -15.44 -5.53
C ILE A 277 3.75 -16.45 -5.04
N PRO A 278 4.14 -17.46 -4.22
CA PRO A 278 3.18 -18.38 -3.64
C PRO A 278 2.12 -17.66 -2.80
N PRO A 279 0.82 -17.95 -2.96
CA PRO A 279 -0.24 -17.23 -2.26
C PRO A 279 -0.11 -17.26 -0.73
N LYS A 280 0.40 -18.35 -0.14
CA LYS A 280 0.60 -18.49 1.30
C LYS A 280 1.57 -17.45 1.88
N VAL A 281 2.53 -16.98 1.10
CA VAL A 281 3.49 -15.94 1.52
C VAL A 281 2.78 -14.64 1.88
N VAL A 282 1.67 -14.35 1.20
CA VAL A 282 0.87 -13.13 1.41
C VAL A 282 -0.44 -13.40 2.17
N GLY A 283 -0.57 -14.56 2.81
CA GLY A 283 -1.78 -14.97 3.54
C GLY A 283 -2.98 -15.30 2.65
N ASN A 284 -2.80 -15.37 1.32
CA ASN A 284 -3.85 -15.71 0.37
C ASN A 284 -3.85 -17.21 0.05
N ARG A 285 -4.79 -17.66 -0.81
CA ARG A 285 -5.00 -19.05 -1.20
C ARG A 285 -5.15 -19.18 -2.69
N ARG A 286 -4.55 -20.25 -3.24
CA ARG A 286 -4.78 -20.64 -4.62
C ARG A 286 -6.16 -21.29 -4.77
N ARG A 287 -6.87 -20.93 -5.85
CA ARG A 287 -8.20 -21.47 -6.14
C ARG A 287 -8.33 -21.85 -7.59
N ILE A 288 -9.04 -22.93 -7.84
CA ILE A 288 -9.45 -23.34 -9.18
C ILE A 288 -10.93 -22.99 -9.35
N VAL A 289 -11.23 -22.33 -10.44
CA VAL A 289 -12.61 -22.02 -10.84
C VAL A 289 -12.97 -22.92 -12.02
N PHE A 290 -13.96 -23.77 -11.82
CA PHE A 290 -14.51 -24.62 -12.86
C PHE A 290 -15.65 -23.89 -13.58
N GLY A 291 -15.60 -23.87 -14.91
CA GLY A 291 -16.58 -23.22 -15.77
C GLY A 291 -16.22 -23.42 -17.23
N GLU A 292 -16.76 -22.63 -18.11
CA GLU A 292 -16.63 -22.76 -19.58
C GLU A 292 -15.19 -22.89 -20.09
N LEU A 293 -14.20 -22.32 -19.38
CA LEU A 293 -12.79 -22.32 -19.75
C LEU A 293 -11.99 -23.49 -19.16
N ALA A 294 -12.60 -24.36 -18.35
CA ALA A 294 -11.90 -25.42 -17.62
C ALA A 294 -11.28 -26.49 -18.55
N GLY A 295 -11.85 -26.71 -19.71
CA GLY A 295 -11.38 -27.68 -20.71
C GLY A 295 -11.29 -29.11 -20.15
N LYS A 296 -10.67 -30.03 -20.92
CA LYS A 296 -10.50 -31.46 -20.54
C LYS A 296 -9.67 -31.63 -19.27
N THR A 297 -8.60 -30.83 -19.10
CA THR A 297 -7.71 -30.93 -17.93
C THR A 297 -8.43 -30.55 -16.66
N GLY A 298 -9.22 -29.49 -16.70
CA GLY A 298 -10.07 -29.08 -15.57
C GLY A 298 -11.12 -30.12 -15.23
N ALA A 299 -11.80 -30.65 -16.23
CA ALA A 299 -12.78 -31.71 -16.07
C ALA A 299 -12.17 -32.99 -15.45
N ALA A 300 -11.04 -33.45 -15.98
CA ALA A 300 -10.31 -34.62 -15.45
C ALA A 300 -9.83 -34.38 -14.00
N TYR A 301 -9.42 -33.17 -13.68
CA TYR A 301 -9.06 -32.81 -12.30
C TYR A 301 -10.28 -32.80 -11.37
N LEU A 302 -11.39 -32.21 -11.81
CA LEU A 302 -12.66 -32.23 -11.06
C LEU A 302 -13.13 -33.68 -10.80
N MET A 303 -13.11 -34.53 -11.83
CA MET A 303 -13.44 -35.96 -11.70
C MET A 303 -12.56 -36.63 -10.62
N SER A 304 -11.25 -36.33 -10.62
CA SER A 304 -10.35 -36.89 -9.59
C SER A 304 -10.67 -36.41 -8.17
N LEU A 305 -11.13 -35.17 -8.01
CA LEU A 305 -11.57 -34.64 -6.71
C LEU A 305 -12.83 -35.35 -6.19
N LEU A 306 -13.70 -35.74 -7.11
CA LEU A 306 -14.94 -36.46 -6.82
C LEU A 306 -14.74 -38.00 -6.71
N GLY A 307 -13.52 -38.50 -6.86
CA GLY A 307 -13.23 -39.92 -6.83
C GLY A 307 -13.70 -40.70 -8.06
N LEU A 308 -14.04 -40.00 -9.16
CA LEU A 308 -14.49 -40.60 -10.41
C LEU A 308 -13.32 -41.10 -11.25
N LYS A 309 -13.56 -42.16 -12.04
CA LYS A 309 -12.55 -42.72 -12.95
C LYS A 309 -12.19 -41.68 -14.03
N LYS A 310 -10.90 -41.44 -14.19
CA LYS A 310 -10.39 -40.53 -15.23
C LYS A 310 -10.32 -41.26 -16.57
N ASP A 311 -11.30 -41.04 -17.44
CA ASP A 311 -11.22 -41.46 -18.85
C ASP A 311 -11.51 -40.23 -19.76
N ASP A 312 -11.05 -40.36 -21.01
CA ASP A 312 -11.14 -39.27 -21.99
C ASP A 312 -12.59 -38.94 -22.41
N ALA A 313 -13.48 -39.90 -22.38
CA ALA A 313 -14.90 -39.72 -22.73
C ALA A 313 -15.64 -38.95 -21.62
N GLY A 314 -15.51 -39.40 -20.37
CA GLY A 314 -16.08 -38.71 -19.21
C GLY A 314 -15.53 -37.31 -19.01
N ALA A 315 -14.21 -37.10 -19.21
CA ALA A 315 -13.62 -35.79 -19.13
C ALA A 315 -14.15 -34.82 -20.23
N LYS A 316 -14.45 -35.31 -21.43
CA LYS A 316 -15.11 -34.52 -22.47
C LYS A 316 -16.55 -34.16 -22.11
N GLU A 317 -17.29 -35.10 -21.57
CA GLU A 317 -18.69 -34.88 -21.13
C GLU A 317 -18.77 -33.87 -19.99
N VAL A 318 -17.94 -34.04 -18.96
CA VAL A 318 -17.86 -33.08 -17.83
C VAL A 318 -17.42 -31.71 -18.34
N ALA A 319 -16.43 -31.62 -19.24
CA ALA A 319 -15.99 -30.35 -19.83
C ALA A 319 -17.11 -29.67 -20.61
N LEU A 320 -17.97 -30.45 -21.32
CA LEU A 320 -19.14 -29.92 -22.02
C LEU A 320 -20.18 -29.38 -21.02
N GLY A 321 -20.45 -30.12 -19.96
CA GLY A 321 -21.32 -29.65 -18.87
C GLY A 321 -20.83 -28.35 -18.22
N LEU A 322 -19.53 -28.24 -17.95
CA LEU A 322 -18.91 -27.04 -17.37
C LEU A 322 -19.06 -25.80 -18.28
N LYS A 323 -19.10 -25.97 -19.62
CA LYS A 323 -19.31 -24.87 -20.56
C LYS A 323 -20.70 -24.22 -20.45
N ASN A 324 -21.67 -24.94 -19.93
CA ASN A 324 -23.04 -24.47 -19.76
C ASN A 324 -23.29 -23.77 -18.41
N LEU A 325 -22.29 -23.75 -17.52
CA LEU A 325 -22.39 -23.05 -16.24
C LEU A 325 -22.43 -21.53 -16.44
N ARG A 326 -23.36 -20.87 -15.76
CA ARG A 326 -23.42 -19.40 -15.71
C ARG A 326 -22.42 -18.87 -14.69
N MET A 327 -22.10 -17.58 -14.76
CA MET A 327 -21.17 -16.93 -13.82
C MET A 327 -21.53 -17.14 -12.33
N GLY A 328 -22.83 -17.24 -12.00
CA GLY A 328 -23.31 -17.49 -10.63
C GLY A 328 -23.18 -18.95 -10.16
N ASP A 329 -22.97 -19.88 -11.09
CA ASP A 329 -22.91 -21.33 -10.81
C ASP A 329 -21.48 -21.87 -10.79
N LEU A 330 -20.47 -21.01 -10.84
CA LEU A 330 -19.06 -21.40 -10.89
C LEU A 330 -18.65 -22.09 -9.59
N MET A 331 -18.06 -23.26 -9.70
CA MET A 331 -17.49 -23.99 -8.58
C MET A 331 -16.06 -23.49 -8.31
N GLU A 332 -15.79 -23.10 -7.09
CA GLU A 332 -14.48 -22.64 -6.64
C GLU A 332 -13.94 -23.61 -5.57
N ILE A 333 -12.73 -24.15 -5.79
CA ILE A 333 -12.12 -25.12 -4.89
C ILE A 333 -10.70 -24.66 -4.50
N PRO A 334 -10.38 -24.62 -3.18
CA PRO A 334 -9.01 -24.42 -2.73
C PRO A 334 -8.09 -25.57 -3.18
N LEU A 335 -6.88 -25.24 -3.60
CA LEU A 335 -5.95 -26.23 -4.16
C LEU A 335 -4.78 -26.61 -3.22
N GLU A 336 -4.58 -25.90 -2.13
CA GLU A 336 -3.35 -25.93 -1.33
C GLU A 336 -2.99 -27.29 -0.74
N ASP A 337 -3.93 -27.99 -0.15
CA ASP A 337 -3.64 -29.22 0.64
C ASP A 337 -3.28 -30.46 -0.18
N ARG A 338 -3.52 -30.43 -1.50
CA ARG A 338 -3.30 -31.61 -2.36
C ARG A 338 -2.08 -31.50 -3.28
N LEU A 339 -1.66 -30.28 -3.63
CA LEU A 339 -0.43 -30.08 -4.41
C LEU A 339 0.81 -30.36 -3.58
N GLU A 340 0.82 -29.94 -2.31
CA GLU A 340 1.94 -30.19 -1.40
C GLU A 340 2.15 -31.69 -1.19
N ARG A 341 1.09 -32.48 -0.99
CA ARG A 341 1.16 -33.93 -0.86
C ARG A 341 1.64 -34.65 -2.12
N LYS A 342 1.30 -34.13 -3.31
CA LYS A 342 1.72 -34.74 -4.56
C LYS A 342 3.19 -34.42 -4.89
N ILE A 343 3.68 -33.24 -4.58
CA ILE A 343 5.09 -32.86 -4.74
C ILE A 343 5.98 -33.67 -3.80
N ILE A 344 5.51 -33.94 -2.57
CA ILE A 344 6.24 -34.79 -1.63
C ILE A 344 6.31 -36.23 -2.14
N ASN A 345 5.19 -36.80 -2.62
CA ASN A 345 5.16 -38.18 -3.13
C ASN A 345 5.91 -38.37 -4.46
N ASP A 346 5.92 -37.36 -5.35
CA ASP A 346 6.66 -37.42 -6.61
C ASP A 346 8.19 -37.26 -6.37
N ASN A 347 8.63 -36.66 -5.27
CA ASN A 347 10.03 -36.58 -4.87
C ASN A 347 10.53 -37.81 -4.10
N GLU A 348 9.67 -38.51 -3.38
CA GLU A 348 10.02 -39.78 -2.68
C GLU A 348 10.05 -41.00 -3.63
N GLY A 349 9.54 -40.85 -4.85
CA GLY A 349 9.56 -41.93 -5.87
C GLY A 349 10.76 -41.90 -6.84
N ASN A 350 11.69 -40.97 -6.68
CA ASN A 350 12.89 -40.81 -7.51
C ASN A 350 14.22 -40.96 -6.75
N GLU A 351 14.22 -41.61 -5.58
CA GLU A 351 15.45 -42.09 -4.94
C GLU A 351 15.66 -43.60 -5.14
#